data_4b1ab510fe2cddb95b2b5c0607899933
#
_entry.id   4b1ab510fe2cddb95b2b5c0607899933
#
_cell.length_a   1.000
_cell.length_b   1.000
_cell.length_c   1.000
_cell.angle_alpha   90.00
_cell.angle_beta   90.00
_cell.angle_gamma   90.00
#
_symmetry.space_group_name_H-M   'P 1'
#
loop_
_entity.id
_entity.type
_entity.pdbx_description
1 polymer ?
#
loop_
_entity_poly.entity_id
_entity_poly.type
_entity_poly.pdbx_seq_one_letter_code
_entity_poly.pdbx_strand_id
1 'polypeptide(L)'
;SVVLTLAVAKGWFKVSKWKVLTALWSVVLLLPILGLFLLYKLQMLAPYQIMRLKTFATGGGEAGYVTAALRESYQSLTWIGAMDQQAGAKLPDLNADYIFTYLWSEYGILAGILLCCLLGILLVLVFGAALHQKNELGFMMGCGCGTVFLTQTGLNIMINLGLFPACATSLPFLSAGGGNILLSYILMGIVLSIYRYKNIYPRFFGRRAVSSLLR
;
A
#
# COMPACT_ATOMS: atom_id res chain seq x y z
N SER A 1 -1.57 -1.21 11.67
CA SER A 1 -2.64 -2.16 12.05
C SER A 1 -2.32 -3.57 11.61
N VAL A 2 -1.93 -3.80 10.35
CA VAL A 2 -1.60 -5.15 9.81
C VAL A 2 -0.51 -5.84 10.64
N VAL A 3 0.56 -5.15 11.01
CA VAL A 3 1.65 -5.70 11.84
C VAL A 3 1.15 -6.15 13.20
N LEU A 4 0.31 -5.34 13.83
CA LEU A 4 -0.29 -5.65 15.15
C LEU A 4 -1.29 -6.80 15.07
N THR A 5 -2.12 -6.87 14.00
CA THR A 5 -3.05 -7.99 13.81
C THR A 5 -2.31 -9.30 13.62
N LEU A 6 -1.21 -9.30 12.87
CA LEU A 6 -0.36 -10.48 12.68
C LEU A 6 0.38 -10.88 13.96
N ALA A 7 0.82 -9.91 14.78
CA ALA A 7 1.45 -10.17 16.08
C ALA A 7 0.44 -10.77 17.10
N VAL A 8 -0.81 -10.31 17.11
CA VAL A 8 -1.89 -10.88 17.90
C VAL A 8 -2.26 -12.28 17.44
N ALA A 9 -2.32 -12.50 16.12
CA ALA A 9 -2.59 -13.83 15.54
C ALA A 9 -1.50 -14.84 15.92
N LYS A 10 -0.24 -14.40 15.99
CA LYS A 10 0.91 -15.22 16.40
C LYS A 10 0.95 -15.49 17.92
N GLY A 11 0.02 -14.91 18.70
CA GLY A 11 -0.15 -15.21 20.13
C GLY A 11 0.85 -14.54 21.06
N TRP A 12 1.46 -13.43 20.65
CA TRP A 12 2.42 -12.68 21.48
C TRP A 12 1.79 -11.92 22.63
N PHE A 13 0.49 -11.63 22.53
CA PHE A 13 -0.26 -10.94 23.59
C PHE A 13 -1.21 -11.89 24.32
N LYS A 14 -1.13 -11.94 25.66
CA LYS A 14 -2.01 -12.73 26.55
C LYS A 14 -3.42 -12.13 26.71
N VAL A 15 -3.93 -11.38 25.75
CA VAL A 15 -5.23 -10.70 25.85
C VAL A 15 -6.21 -11.39 24.90
N SER A 16 -7.51 -11.31 25.22
CA SER A 16 -8.56 -11.84 24.35
C SER A 16 -8.41 -11.32 22.92
N LYS A 17 -7.99 -12.20 22.01
CA LYS A 17 -7.62 -11.88 20.62
C LYS A 17 -8.68 -11.05 19.91
N TRP A 18 -9.95 -11.36 20.14
CA TRP A 18 -11.06 -10.64 19.51
C TRP A 18 -11.23 -9.20 20.00
N LYS A 19 -11.14 -8.96 21.31
CA LYS A 19 -11.29 -7.61 21.87
C LYS A 19 -10.18 -6.66 21.44
N VAL A 20 -8.93 -7.16 21.37
CA VAL A 20 -7.79 -6.36 20.91
C VAL A 20 -7.90 -6.09 19.41
N LEU A 21 -8.31 -7.10 18.62
CA LEU A 21 -8.49 -6.95 17.19
C LEU A 21 -9.57 -5.92 16.85
N THR A 22 -10.74 -6.01 17.48
CA THR A 22 -11.83 -5.04 17.25
C THR A 22 -11.47 -3.64 17.72
N ALA A 23 -10.83 -3.47 18.87
CA ALA A 23 -10.36 -2.18 19.35
C ALA A 23 -9.30 -1.57 18.38
N LEU A 24 -8.40 -2.37 17.86
CA LEU A 24 -7.35 -1.94 16.96
C LEU A 24 -7.91 -1.50 15.60
N TRP A 25 -8.85 -2.25 15.05
CA TRP A 25 -9.52 -1.88 13.81
C TRP A 25 -10.42 -0.67 13.96
N SER A 26 -11.11 -0.53 15.12
CA SER A 26 -11.92 0.67 15.39
C SER A 26 -11.06 1.94 15.49
N VAL A 27 -9.89 1.87 16.13
CA VAL A 27 -8.95 3.00 16.19
C VAL A 27 -8.42 3.35 14.80
N VAL A 28 -8.06 2.36 13.98
CA VAL A 28 -7.55 2.56 12.63
C VAL A 28 -8.59 3.19 11.70
N LEU A 29 -9.87 2.88 11.90
CA LEU A 29 -10.97 3.46 11.11
C LEU A 29 -11.39 4.84 11.64
N LEU A 30 -11.49 5.01 12.97
CA LEU A 30 -11.96 6.25 13.59
C LEU A 30 -10.91 7.36 13.56
N LEU A 31 -9.64 7.04 13.76
CA LEU A 31 -8.58 8.04 13.89
C LEU A 31 -8.38 8.88 12.61
N PRO A 32 -8.36 8.32 11.39
CA PRO A 32 -8.27 9.13 10.17
C PRO A 32 -9.55 9.94 9.92
N ILE A 33 -10.73 9.40 10.23
CA ILE A 33 -11.99 10.14 10.08
C ILE A 33 -12.04 11.31 11.06
N LEU A 34 -11.68 11.08 12.31
CA LEU A 34 -11.60 12.12 13.35
C LEU A 34 -10.52 13.15 13.00
N GLY A 35 -9.35 12.69 12.51
CA GLY A 35 -8.26 13.55 12.05
C GLY A 35 -8.69 14.46 10.90
N LEU A 36 -9.34 13.94 9.88
CA LEU A 36 -9.88 14.72 8.77
C LEU A 36 -10.94 15.73 9.24
N PHE A 37 -11.83 15.31 10.15
CA PHE A 37 -12.84 16.20 10.73
C PHE A 37 -12.21 17.33 11.55
N LEU A 38 -11.17 17.02 12.33
CA LEU A 38 -10.45 18.02 13.13
C LEU A 38 -9.68 18.99 12.25
N LEU A 39 -8.97 18.51 11.22
CA LEU A 39 -8.27 19.33 10.24
C LEU A 39 -9.21 20.23 9.45
N TYR A 40 -10.41 19.73 9.11
CA TYR A 40 -11.45 20.53 8.47
C TYR A 40 -11.96 21.64 9.40
N LYS A 41 -12.23 21.33 10.69
CA LYS A 41 -12.69 22.32 11.67
C LYS A 41 -11.63 23.38 12.01
N LEU A 42 -10.37 22.99 12.05
CA LEU A 42 -9.24 23.90 12.32
C LEU A 42 -8.82 24.72 11.09
N GLN A 43 -9.49 24.57 9.96
CA GLN A 43 -9.14 25.22 8.68
C GLN A 43 -7.68 25.02 8.26
N MET A 44 -7.04 23.95 8.74
CA MET A 44 -5.67 23.61 8.40
C MET A 44 -5.55 22.87 7.05
N LEU A 45 -6.67 22.45 6.46
CA LEU A 45 -6.69 21.88 5.12
C LEU A 45 -6.46 22.97 4.08
N ALA A 46 -5.46 22.78 3.25
CA ALA A 46 -5.22 23.69 2.13
C ALA A 46 -6.44 23.68 1.18
N PRO A 47 -6.81 24.84 0.59
CA PRO A 47 -8.01 24.96 -0.26
C PRO A 47 -8.06 23.91 -1.38
N TYR A 48 -6.90 23.53 -1.94
CA TYR A 48 -6.80 22.52 -3.00
C TYR A 48 -7.16 21.10 -2.53
N GLN A 49 -6.92 20.78 -1.24
CA GLN A 49 -7.26 19.46 -0.67
C GLN A 49 -8.77 19.33 -0.50
N ILE A 50 -9.41 20.40 -0.02
CA ILE A 50 -10.88 20.47 0.10
C ILE A 50 -11.53 20.41 -1.28
N MET A 51 -10.92 21.09 -2.25
CA MET A 51 -11.40 21.09 -3.64
C MET A 51 -11.32 19.68 -4.25
N ARG A 52 -10.21 18.95 -4.07
CA ARG A 52 -10.07 17.55 -4.52
C ARG A 52 -11.12 16.63 -3.91
N LEU A 53 -11.38 16.78 -2.61
CA LEU A 53 -12.37 15.95 -1.91
C LEU A 53 -13.80 16.26 -2.39
N LYS A 54 -14.14 17.54 -2.55
CA LYS A 54 -15.43 17.96 -3.11
C LYS A 54 -15.60 17.47 -4.55
N THR A 55 -14.58 17.62 -5.36
CA THR A 55 -14.60 17.20 -6.77
C THR A 55 -14.78 15.68 -6.92
N PHE A 56 -14.15 14.91 -6.05
CA PHE A 56 -14.36 13.47 -6.01
C PHE A 56 -15.81 13.11 -5.66
N ALA A 57 -16.42 13.85 -4.71
CA ALA A 57 -17.81 13.63 -4.30
C ALA A 57 -18.84 14.10 -5.33
N THR A 58 -18.57 15.21 -6.03
CA THR A 58 -19.52 15.87 -6.96
C THR A 58 -19.24 15.60 -8.44
N GLY A 59 -18.05 15.05 -8.77
CA GLY A 59 -17.67 14.74 -10.15
C GLY A 59 -17.33 15.92 -11.05
N GLY A 60 -17.19 17.15 -10.49
CA GLY A 60 -16.93 18.39 -11.26
C GLY A 60 -15.61 19.07 -10.88
N GLY A 61 -15.03 19.90 -11.76
CA GLY A 61 -13.80 20.68 -11.55
C GLY A 61 -12.52 20.03 -12.08
N GLU A 62 -11.38 20.75 -11.96
CA GLU A 62 -10.09 20.29 -12.51
C GLU A 62 -9.59 18.94 -11.94
N ALA A 63 -9.90 18.62 -10.69
CA ALA A 63 -9.60 17.30 -10.12
C ALA A 63 -10.58 16.22 -10.63
N GLY A 64 -11.76 16.59 -11.13
CA GLY A 64 -12.69 15.71 -11.83
C GLY A 64 -12.22 15.37 -13.24
N TYR A 65 -11.35 16.20 -13.84
CA TYR A 65 -10.74 15.89 -15.13
C TYR A 65 -9.94 14.60 -15.11
N VAL A 66 -9.13 14.37 -14.07
CA VAL A 66 -8.34 13.13 -13.93
C VAL A 66 -9.26 11.92 -13.74
N THR A 67 -10.27 12.03 -12.89
CA THR A 67 -11.25 10.94 -12.69
C THR A 67 -12.14 10.73 -13.90
N ALA A 68 -12.46 11.76 -14.65
CA ALA A 68 -13.19 11.66 -15.91
C ALA A 68 -12.33 11.01 -17.00
N ALA A 69 -11.07 11.42 -17.13
CA ALA A 69 -10.12 10.81 -18.07
C ALA A 69 -9.84 9.34 -17.73
N LEU A 70 -9.74 8.98 -16.45
CA LEU A 70 -9.65 7.59 -16.01
C LEU A 70 -10.92 6.80 -16.41
N ARG A 71 -12.12 7.36 -16.20
CA ARG A 71 -13.38 6.72 -16.62
C ARG A 71 -13.48 6.54 -18.13
N GLU A 72 -13.06 7.54 -18.90
CA GLU A 72 -13.02 7.47 -20.35
C GLU A 72 -12.09 6.35 -20.81
N SER A 73 -10.92 6.21 -20.18
CA SER A 73 -9.98 5.11 -20.47
C SER A 73 -10.54 3.72 -20.12
N TYR A 74 -11.50 3.59 -19.20
CA TYR A 74 -12.17 2.33 -18.92
C TYR A 74 -13.24 1.94 -19.94
N GLN A 75 -13.91 2.92 -20.53
CA GLN A 75 -15.01 2.64 -21.48
C GLN A 75 -14.49 2.09 -22.82
N SER A 76 -13.23 2.35 -23.16
CA SER A 76 -12.57 1.94 -24.39
C SER A 76 -11.65 0.73 -24.21
N LEU A 77 -11.77 -0.02 -23.11
CA LEU A 77 -10.90 -1.16 -22.82
C LEU A 77 -11.08 -2.32 -23.79
N THR A 78 -9.97 -2.72 -24.42
CA THR A 78 -9.85 -3.95 -25.20
C THR A 78 -9.18 -5.05 -24.39
N TRP A 79 -9.50 -6.31 -24.70
CA TRP A 79 -8.89 -7.45 -24.01
C TRP A 79 -7.40 -7.57 -24.31
N ILE A 80 -7.00 -7.32 -25.56
CA ILE A 80 -5.63 -7.40 -26.06
C ILE A 80 -5.44 -6.29 -27.09
N GLY A 81 -4.33 -5.55 -27.01
CA GLY A 81 -3.94 -4.51 -27.97
C GLY A 81 -4.11 -3.09 -27.44
N ALA A 82 -3.46 -2.15 -28.15
CA ALA A 82 -3.48 -0.75 -27.81
C ALA A 82 -4.89 -0.16 -27.99
N MET A 83 -5.30 0.62 -27.01
CA MET A 83 -6.46 1.52 -27.12
C MET A 83 -6.13 2.66 -28.08
N ASP A 84 -7.18 3.31 -28.56
CA ASP A 84 -7.03 4.57 -29.30
C ASP A 84 -6.18 5.54 -28.47
N GLN A 85 -5.02 5.93 -29.01
CA GLN A 85 -3.96 6.70 -28.31
C GLN A 85 -4.44 8.02 -27.69
N GLN A 86 -5.64 8.47 -28.05
CA GLN A 86 -6.18 9.74 -27.58
C GLN A 86 -6.72 9.69 -26.13
N ALA A 87 -7.14 8.53 -25.62
CA ALA A 87 -7.71 8.44 -24.28
C ALA A 87 -6.64 8.46 -23.17
N GLY A 88 -5.50 7.82 -23.39
CA GLY A 88 -4.38 7.83 -22.44
C GLY A 88 -3.59 9.14 -22.41
N ALA A 89 -3.49 9.84 -23.54
CA ALA A 89 -2.68 11.06 -23.69
C ALA A 89 -3.16 12.26 -22.86
N LYS A 90 -4.35 12.19 -22.27
CA LYS A 90 -4.96 13.29 -21.50
C LYS A 90 -4.58 13.31 -20.01
N LEU A 91 -3.91 12.27 -19.49
CA LEU A 91 -3.55 12.18 -18.08
C LEU A 91 -2.19 12.81 -17.81
N PRO A 92 -2.07 13.72 -16.83
CA PRO A 92 -0.77 14.21 -16.38
C PRO A 92 -0.03 13.07 -15.67
N ASP A 93 1.30 13.03 -15.78
CA ASP A 93 2.19 12.09 -15.07
C ASP A 93 1.87 10.60 -15.27
N LEU A 94 1.48 10.22 -16.50
CA LEU A 94 1.18 8.84 -16.90
C LEU A 94 2.27 7.84 -16.49
N ASN A 95 3.52 8.22 -16.66
CA ASN A 95 4.67 7.33 -16.39
C ASN A 95 5.04 7.24 -14.91
N ALA A 96 4.51 8.12 -14.07
CA ALA A 96 4.81 8.12 -12.65
C ALA A 96 3.64 7.52 -11.84
N ASP A 97 2.54 8.26 -11.71
CA ASP A 97 1.46 7.90 -10.80
C ASP A 97 0.40 7.00 -11.44
N TYR A 98 0.19 7.15 -12.77
CA TYR A 98 -0.84 6.42 -13.53
C TYR A 98 -0.26 5.33 -14.45
N ILE A 99 0.91 4.77 -14.08
CA ILE A 99 1.56 3.73 -14.88
C ILE A 99 0.70 2.47 -15.02
N PHE A 100 -0.16 2.17 -14.06
CA PHE A 100 -1.11 1.08 -14.12
C PHE A 100 -2.14 1.31 -15.24
N THR A 101 -2.71 2.51 -15.32
CA THR A 101 -3.62 2.92 -16.40
C THR A 101 -2.91 2.94 -17.75
N TYR A 102 -1.67 3.42 -17.80
CA TYR A 102 -0.85 3.39 -19.03
C TYR A 102 -0.65 1.97 -19.55
N LEU A 103 -0.26 1.04 -18.67
CA LEU A 103 0.00 -0.35 -19.05
C LEU A 103 -1.23 -1.03 -19.64
N TRP A 104 -2.37 -0.85 -19.03
CA TRP A 104 -3.55 -1.50 -19.56
C TRP A 104 -4.15 -0.78 -20.79
N SER A 105 -3.92 0.53 -20.94
CA SER A 105 -4.32 1.24 -22.14
C SER A 105 -3.48 0.84 -23.37
N GLU A 106 -2.18 0.56 -23.18
CA GLU A 106 -1.26 0.19 -24.25
C GLU A 106 -1.33 -1.30 -24.61
N TYR A 107 -1.43 -2.17 -23.59
CA TYR A 107 -1.33 -3.63 -23.77
C TYR A 107 -2.66 -4.38 -23.51
N GLY A 108 -3.70 -3.68 -23.09
CA GLY A 108 -4.99 -4.25 -22.79
C GLY A 108 -5.15 -4.75 -21.34
N ILE A 109 -6.38 -5.22 -21.04
CA ILE A 109 -6.78 -5.69 -19.69
C ILE A 109 -5.89 -6.83 -19.21
N LEU A 110 -5.47 -7.73 -20.07
CA LEU A 110 -4.60 -8.85 -19.72
C LEU A 110 -3.28 -8.42 -19.08
N ALA A 111 -2.68 -7.34 -19.57
CA ALA A 111 -1.44 -6.80 -18.99
C ALA A 111 -1.68 -6.23 -17.58
N GLY A 112 -2.81 -5.55 -17.36
CA GLY A 112 -3.20 -5.06 -16.03
C GLY A 112 -3.41 -6.20 -15.03
N ILE A 113 -4.11 -7.26 -15.43
CA ILE A 113 -4.32 -8.46 -14.60
C ILE A 113 -2.99 -9.13 -14.28
N LEU A 114 -2.12 -9.31 -15.27
CA LEU A 114 -0.80 -9.91 -15.09
C LEU A 114 0.04 -9.10 -14.07
N LEU A 115 0.01 -7.78 -14.19
CA LEU A 115 0.70 -6.89 -13.25
C LEU A 115 0.14 -7.02 -11.83
N CYS A 116 -1.18 -7.03 -11.66
CA CYS A 116 -1.81 -7.27 -10.36
C CYS A 116 -1.42 -8.61 -9.75
N CYS A 117 -1.38 -9.67 -10.56
CA CYS A 117 -0.93 -11.00 -10.12
C CYS A 117 0.53 -10.98 -9.67
N LEU A 118 1.42 -10.35 -10.43
CA LEU A 118 2.84 -10.22 -10.08
C LEU A 118 3.04 -9.47 -8.76
N LEU A 119 2.37 -8.32 -8.59
CA LEU A 119 2.41 -7.55 -7.35
C LEU A 119 1.79 -8.32 -6.18
N GLY A 120 0.71 -9.06 -6.42
CA GLY A 120 0.09 -9.95 -5.43
C GLY A 120 1.04 -11.06 -4.98
N ILE A 121 1.71 -11.73 -5.90
CA ILE A 121 2.72 -12.75 -5.60
C ILE A 121 3.87 -12.14 -4.78
N LEU A 122 4.36 -10.98 -5.17
CA LEU A 122 5.41 -10.27 -4.44
C LEU A 122 4.99 -9.98 -2.99
N LEU A 123 3.78 -9.49 -2.77
CA LEU A 123 3.25 -9.25 -1.42
C LEU A 123 3.16 -10.54 -0.61
N VAL A 124 2.67 -11.63 -1.20
CA VAL A 124 2.58 -12.94 -0.54
C VAL A 124 3.97 -13.44 -0.14
N LEU A 125 4.98 -13.29 -1.01
CA LEU A 125 6.35 -13.67 -0.71
C LEU A 125 6.96 -12.84 0.41
N VAL A 126 6.75 -11.51 0.41
CA VAL A 126 7.24 -10.61 1.46
C VAL A 126 6.61 -10.95 2.81
N PHE A 127 5.29 -11.11 2.87
CA PHE A 127 4.62 -11.52 4.12
C PHE A 127 4.98 -12.95 4.52
N GLY A 128 5.14 -13.86 3.57
CA GLY A 128 5.62 -15.21 3.80
C GLY A 128 7.00 -15.21 4.44
N ALA A 129 7.94 -14.41 3.92
CA ALA A 129 9.28 -14.26 4.50
C ALA A 129 9.21 -13.71 5.93
N ALA A 130 8.33 -12.74 6.21
CA ALA A 130 8.12 -12.17 7.53
C ALA A 130 7.51 -13.18 8.52
N LEU A 131 6.47 -13.91 8.10
CA LEU A 131 5.74 -14.86 8.95
C LEU A 131 6.60 -16.06 9.38
N HIS A 132 7.54 -16.47 8.54
CA HIS A 132 8.46 -17.58 8.85
C HIS A 132 9.63 -17.17 9.75
N GLN A 133 9.71 -15.90 10.18
CA GLN A 133 10.75 -15.45 11.09
C GLN A 133 10.56 -16.00 12.50
N LYS A 134 11.67 -16.47 13.10
CA LYS A 134 11.73 -16.93 14.49
C LYS A 134 12.01 -15.76 15.45
N ASN A 135 12.69 -14.72 14.97
CA ASN A 135 13.03 -13.54 15.75
C ASN A 135 11.89 -12.51 15.67
N GLU A 136 11.48 -11.96 16.83
CA GLU A 136 10.41 -10.97 16.94
C GLU A 136 10.73 -9.68 16.17
N LEU A 137 11.97 -9.23 16.23
CA LEU A 137 12.43 -8.04 15.55
C LEU A 137 12.41 -8.22 14.03
N GLY A 138 12.89 -9.35 13.53
CA GLY A 138 12.82 -9.69 12.10
C GLY A 138 11.38 -9.79 11.59
N PHE A 139 10.48 -10.35 12.40
CA PHE A 139 9.07 -10.41 12.07
C PHE A 139 8.45 -9.01 11.99
N MET A 140 8.68 -8.13 12.97
CA MET A 140 8.15 -6.77 12.98
C MET A 140 8.65 -5.95 11.79
N MET A 141 9.95 -6.02 11.50
CA MET A 141 10.55 -5.31 10.37
C MET A 141 10.01 -5.83 9.04
N GLY A 142 9.94 -7.16 8.86
CA GLY A 142 9.41 -7.76 7.64
C GLY A 142 7.94 -7.43 7.39
N CYS A 143 7.11 -7.51 8.43
CA CYS A 143 5.70 -7.09 8.36
C CYS A 143 5.56 -5.59 8.10
N GLY A 144 6.44 -4.77 8.67
CA GLY A 144 6.49 -3.33 8.40
C GLY A 144 6.74 -3.03 6.93
N CYS A 145 7.79 -3.62 6.35
CA CYS A 145 8.08 -3.49 4.91
C CYS A 145 6.93 -3.98 4.04
N GLY A 146 6.36 -5.15 4.37
CA GLY A 146 5.20 -5.70 3.66
C GLY A 146 3.99 -4.78 3.70
N THR A 147 3.73 -4.13 4.84
CA THR A 147 2.63 -3.18 4.99
C THR A 147 2.83 -1.94 4.13
N VAL A 148 4.06 -1.43 4.02
CA VAL A 148 4.38 -0.30 3.12
C VAL A 148 4.09 -0.67 1.67
N PHE A 149 4.59 -1.81 1.19
CA PHE A 149 4.32 -2.28 -0.17
C PHE A 149 2.83 -2.51 -0.43
N LEU A 150 2.11 -3.12 0.52
CA LEU A 150 0.67 -3.34 0.42
C LEU A 150 -0.09 -2.01 0.30
N THR A 151 0.27 -1.03 1.12
CA THR A 151 -0.40 0.28 1.14
C THR A 151 -0.14 1.04 -0.15
N GLN A 152 1.12 1.12 -0.61
CA GLN A 152 1.47 1.78 -1.86
C GLN A 152 0.76 1.14 -3.05
N THR A 153 0.87 -0.18 -3.20
CA THR A 153 0.24 -0.92 -4.29
C THR A 153 -1.29 -0.79 -4.25
N GLY A 154 -1.88 -1.00 -3.07
CA GLY A 154 -3.33 -0.94 -2.90
C GLY A 154 -3.90 0.44 -3.19
N LEU A 155 -3.29 1.51 -2.64
CA LEU A 155 -3.73 2.89 -2.91
C LEU A 155 -3.57 3.25 -4.39
N ASN A 156 -2.44 2.90 -5.01
CA ASN A 156 -2.24 3.20 -6.43
C ASN A 156 -3.29 2.50 -7.31
N ILE A 157 -3.55 1.21 -7.08
CA ILE A 157 -4.58 0.48 -7.82
C ILE A 157 -5.96 1.11 -7.59
N MET A 158 -6.33 1.45 -6.36
CA MET A 158 -7.63 2.07 -6.04
C MET A 158 -7.80 3.43 -6.71
N ILE A 159 -6.74 4.24 -6.77
CA ILE A 159 -6.74 5.54 -7.46
C ILE A 159 -6.89 5.34 -8.96
N ASN A 160 -6.10 4.45 -9.55
CA ASN A 160 -6.18 4.13 -10.98
C ASN A 160 -7.56 3.56 -11.34
N LEU A 161 -8.22 2.79 -10.46
CA LEU A 161 -9.60 2.33 -10.65
C LEU A 161 -10.66 3.44 -10.41
N GLY A 162 -10.27 4.67 -10.08
CA GLY A 162 -11.19 5.76 -9.81
C GLY A 162 -12.02 5.58 -8.54
N LEU A 163 -11.63 4.64 -7.65
CA LEU A 163 -12.30 4.37 -6.37
C LEU A 163 -11.86 5.32 -5.26
N PHE A 164 -10.75 6.01 -5.47
CA PHE A 164 -10.15 6.95 -4.51
C PHE A 164 -9.85 8.29 -5.19
N PRO A 165 -9.86 9.41 -4.45
CA PRO A 165 -9.51 10.71 -5.03
C PRO A 165 -8.08 10.69 -5.58
N ALA A 166 -7.88 11.37 -6.71
CA ALA A 166 -6.58 11.47 -7.39
C ALA A 166 -5.51 12.04 -6.45
N CYS A 167 -4.62 11.18 -6.00
CA CYS A 167 -3.45 11.51 -5.18
C CYS A 167 -2.20 10.98 -5.86
N ALA A 168 -1.09 11.69 -5.73
CA ALA A 168 0.20 11.24 -6.22
C ALA A 168 0.67 10.01 -5.40
N THR A 169 0.50 8.83 -5.97
CA THR A 169 0.96 7.56 -5.38
C THR A 169 1.65 6.75 -6.46
N SER A 170 2.88 6.39 -6.20
CA SER A 170 3.70 5.65 -7.15
C SER A 170 3.67 4.14 -6.85
N LEU A 171 3.65 3.31 -7.88
CA LEU A 171 3.79 1.85 -7.76
C LEU A 171 5.23 1.49 -7.37
N PRO A 172 5.43 0.53 -6.45
CA PRO A 172 6.76 0.01 -6.13
C PRO A 172 7.41 -0.58 -7.40
N PHE A 173 8.69 -0.28 -7.58
CA PHE A 173 9.55 -0.75 -8.69
C PHE A 173 9.21 -0.28 -10.10
N LEU A 174 7.98 0.12 -10.40
CA LEU A 174 7.52 0.44 -11.77
C LEU A 174 7.41 1.94 -12.04
N SER A 175 6.99 2.73 -11.07
CA SER A 175 6.79 4.17 -11.25
C SER A 175 8.08 4.91 -11.55
N ALA A 176 8.06 5.79 -12.54
CA ALA A 176 9.16 6.68 -12.88
C ALA A 176 9.36 7.73 -11.78
N GLY A 177 10.15 7.38 -10.77
CA GLY A 177 10.49 8.26 -9.65
C GLY A 177 11.72 7.74 -8.94
N GLY A 178 12.89 8.40 -9.10
CA GLY A 178 14.16 7.92 -8.54
C GLY A 178 14.10 7.64 -7.04
N GLY A 179 13.44 8.51 -6.26
CA GLY A 179 13.27 8.33 -4.81
C GLY A 179 12.41 7.12 -4.45
N ASN A 180 11.32 6.89 -5.18
CA ASN A 180 10.43 5.76 -4.92
C ASN A 180 11.07 4.42 -5.29
N ILE A 181 11.78 4.38 -6.41
CA ILE A 181 12.53 3.19 -6.83
C ILE A 181 13.60 2.85 -5.79
N LEU A 182 14.39 3.84 -5.37
CA LEU A 182 15.42 3.67 -4.36
C LEU A 182 14.84 3.15 -3.04
N LEU A 183 13.74 3.74 -2.55
CA LEU A 183 13.04 3.29 -1.36
C LEU A 183 12.57 1.84 -1.49
N SER A 184 11.99 1.48 -2.63
CA SER A 184 11.50 0.12 -2.90
C SER A 184 12.63 -0.91 -2.84
N TYR A 185 13.79 -0.59 -3.41
CA TYR A 185 14.97 -1.47 -3.35
C TYR A 185 15.56 -1.57 -1.94
N ILE A 186 15.58 -0.49 -1.18
CA ILE A 186 16.02 -0.52 0.23
C ILE A 186 15.11 -1.43 1.06
N LEU A 187 13.79 -1.24 0.95
CA LEU A 187 12.82 -2.07 1.67
C LEU A 187 12.95 -3.55 1.27
N MET A 188 13.12 -3.83 -0.01
CA MET A 188 13.32 -5.20 -0.48
C MET A 188 14.64 -5.78 0.03
N GLY A 189 15.73 -5.00 0.07
CA GLY A 189 17.00 -5.39 0.67
C GLY A 189 16.86 -5.78 2.14
N ILE A 190 16.07 -5.02 2.91
CA ILE A 190 15.76 -5.36 4.31
C ILE A 190 15.03 -6.70 4.39
N VAL A 191 14.00 -6.92 3.57
CA VAL A 191 13.23 -8.18 3.55
C VAL A 191 14.13 -9.37 3.19
N LEU A 192 14.99 -9.24 2.18
CA LEU A 192 15.93 -10.27 1.78
C LEU A 192 16.97 -10.56 2.87
N SER A 193 17.47 -9.54 3.55
CA SER A 193 18.38 -9.68 4.69
C SER A 193 17.69 -10.48 5.81
N ILE A 194 16.48 -10.11 6.19
CA ILE A 194 15.69 -10.82 7.19
C ILE A 194 15.50 -12.28 6.78
N TYR A 195 15.15 -12.54 5.54
CA TYR A 195 14.95 -13.89 5.03
C TYR A 195 16.23 -14.73 5.10
N ARG A 196 17.37 -14.16 4.70
CA ARG A 196 18.70 -14.82 4.74
C ARG A 196 19.09 -15.22 6.16
N TYR A 197 18.87 -14.35 7.13
CA TYR A 197 19.30 -14.55 8.52
C TYR A 197 18.25 -15.25 9.40
N LYS A 198 17.15 -15.77 8.85
CA LYS A 198 16.06 -16.40 9.60
C LYS A 198 16.49 -17.58 10.50
N ASN A 199 17.58 -18.27 10.16
CA ASN A 199 18.07 -19.46 10.89
C ASN A 199 19.30 -19.19 11.76
N ILE A 200 19.94 -18.03 11.65
CA ILE A 200 21.22 -17.73 12.29
C ILE A 200 21.02 -17.20 13.72
N TYR A 201 19.92 -16.53 13.99
CA TYR A 201 19.61 -16.09 15.34
C TYR A 201 18.84 -17.15 16.09
N PRO A 202 19.47 -17.86 17.10
CA PRO A 202 18.73 -18.65 18.04
C PRO A 202 17.77 -17.73 18.80
N ARG A 203 16.69 -18.28 19.35
CA ARG A 203 15.64 -17.58 20.13
C ARG A 203 16.20 -16.89 21.37
N PHE A 204 16.96 -15.83 21.23
CA PHE A 204 17.69 -15.16 22.31
C PHE A 204 16.96 -13.96 22.91
N PHE A 205 15.65 -13.99 22.99
CA PHE A 205 14.96 -13.03 23.91
C PHE A 205 13.66 -13.65 24.50
N GLY A 206 13.77 -14.89 24.96
CA GLY A 206 12.74 -15.54 25.74
C GLY A 206 13.23 -15.83 27.16
N ARG A 207 12.77 -15.05 28.14
CA ARG A 207 12.62 -15.33 29.59
C ARG A 207 13.70 -16.09 30.38
N ARG A 208 14.73 -16.70 29.77
CA ARG A 208 15.76 -17.44 30.51
C ARG A 208 17.03 -16.64 30.85
N ALA A 209 17.28 -15.54 30.15
CA ALA A 209 18.47 -14.72 30.43
C ALA A 209 18.32 -13.86 31.70
N VAL A 210 17.09 -13.50 32.09
CA VAL A 210 16.86 -12.70 33.29
C VAL A 210 16.91 -13.54 34.58
N SER A 211 16.54 -14.80 34.52
CA SER A 211 16.57 -15.69 35.69
C SER A 211 17.96 -16.25 36.03
N SER A 212 18.92 -16.21 35.07
CA SER A 212 20.31 -16.60 35.31
C SER A 212 21.21 -15.47 35.78
N LEU A 213 20.76 -14.20 35.67
CA LEU A 213 21.47 -13.02 36.19
C LEU A 213 20.97 -12.62 37.59
N LEU A 214 19.92 -13.24 38.10
CA LEU A 214 19.37 -13.03 39.44
C LEU A 214 19.64 -14.19 40.40
N ARG A 215 20.53 -15.10 40.05
CA ARG A 215 21.19 -16.07 40.91
C ARG A 215 22.67 -15.75 40.94
#